data_111196f31c09dcfdb08a84f97b530bed
#
_entry.id   111196f31c09dcfdb08a84f97b530bed
#
_cell.length_a   1.000
_cell.length_b   1.000
_cell.length_c   1.000
_cell.angle_alpha   90.00
_cell.angle_beta   90.00
_cell.angle_gamma   90.00
#
_symmetry.space_group_name_H-M   'P 1'
#
loop_
_entity.id
_entity.type
_entity.pdbx_description
1 polymer ?
#
loop_
_entity_poly.entity_id
_entity_poly.type
_entity_poly.pdbx_seq_one_letter_code
_entity_poly.pdbx_strand_id
1 'polypeptide(L)'
;MARPCGLFARPSGATYDLKALGYFERLRALSRERNTLLCVGLDPDPDRIEGGAAGALRHCREVVRQTEEHVCCFKPNSAFWEQYGPDGWAALLELRDAAPQTPFLLDAKRGDMDNTMRAYARAVFGTLAMDAATVNPYLGSDSLREFTAYEDRGVYVLCRTSNPGAVDIQHLEADGRPVFRHVVSLAERLNASSNVGLVVGATAPAEVAEVRRATDLPFLLPGVGAQGGDVEAAVRAAWNGDPASCLIAASRSVLYARSPAGEAAALRAQINAAAGVRA
;
A
#
# COMPACT_ATOMS: atom_id res chain seq x y z
N MET A 1 -34.66 0.76 19.96
CA MET A 1 -33.56 1.66 19.57
C MET A 1 -32.29 0.83 19.44
N ALA A 2 -31.95 0.44 18.20
CA ALA A 2 -30.73 -0.32 17.91
C ALA A 2 -29.52 0.63 17.96
N ARG A 3 -28.51 0.27 18.74
CA ARG A 3 -27.22 1.00 18.74
C ARG A 3 -26.60 0.91 17.34
N PRO A 4 -26.03 1.98 16.79
CA PRO A 4 -25.32 1.93 15.52
C PRO A 4 -24.07 1.06 15.71
N CYS A 5 -24.04 -0.08 15.03
CA CYS A 5 -22.84 -0.91 14.93
C CYS A 5 -21.89 -0.18 13.97
N GLY A 6 -20.94 0.59 14.50
CA GLY A 6 -19.82 1.11 13.73
C GLY A 6 -18.92 -0.08 13.36
N LEU A 7 -18.61 -0.26 12.07
CA LEU A 7 -17.71 -1.31 11.56
C LEU A 7 -16.31 -1.29 12.22
N PHE A 8 -15.97 -0.21 12.93
CA PHE A 8 -14.73 -0.02 13.67
C PHE A 8 -14.97 0.14 15.18
N ALA A 9 -15.88 -0.64 15.80
CA ALA A 9 -16.07 -0.62 17.24
C ALA A 9 -14.73 -0.88 17.95
N ARG A 10 -14.24 0.09 18.72
CA ARG A 10 -13.06 -0.05 19.58
C ARG A 10 -13.30 -1.16 20.58
N PRO A 11 -12.40 -2.15 20.73
CA PRO A 11 -12.35 -2.89 21.98
C PRO A 11 -11.94 -1.90 23.07
N SER A 12 -12.75 -1.74 24.11
CA SER A 12 -12.52 -0.82 25.20
C SER A 12 -11.20 -1.14 25.90
N GLY A 13 -10.24 -0.21 25.88
CA GLY A 13 -9.18 -0.13 26.87
C GLY A 13 -7.83 -0.79 26.56
N ALA A 14 -7.57 -1.33 25.38
CA ALA A 14 -6.25 -1.89 25.06
C ALA A 14 -5.34 -0.84 24.40
N THR A 15 -4.34 -0.36 25.10
CA THR A 15 -3.18 0.33 24.51
C THR A 15 -2.27 -0.75 23.93
N TYR A 16 -2.31 -0.95 22.61
CA TYR A 16 -1.37 -1.83 21.93
C TYR A 16 -0.04 -1.08 21.72
N ASP A 17 1.08 -1.74 22.04
CA ASP A 17 2.37 -1.31 21.49
C ASP A 17 2.36 -1.65 19.98
N LEU A 18 2.02 -0.68 19.15
CA LEU A 18 1.91 -0.85 17.71
C LEU A 18 3.20 -1.37 17.07
N LYS A 19 4.35 -1.13 17.69
CA LYS A 19 5.66 -1.61 17.19
C LYS A 19 5.87 -3.10 17.39
N ALA A 20 5.17 -3.71 18.36
CA ALA A 20 5.23 -5.15 18.61
C ALA A 20 4.33 -5.97 17.69
N LEU A 21 3.43 -5.32 16.95
CA LEU A 21 2.50 -5.97 16.01
C LEU A 21 3.12 -6.17 14.64
N GLY A 22 2.74 -7.26 13.95
CA GLY A 22 3.01 -7.45 12.53
C GLY A 22 2.35 -6.37 11.67
N TYR A 23 2.85 -6.19 10.45
CA TYR A 23 2.42 -5.08 9.58
C TYR A 23 0.89 -5.00 9.38
N PHE A 24 0.23 -6.11 9.02
CA PHE A 24 -1.23 -6.10 8.77
C PHE A 24 -2.06 -5.94 10.05
N GLU A 25 -1.56 -6.40 11.18
CA GLU A 25 -2.20 -6.15 12.48
C GLU A 25 -2.13 -4.67 12.84
N ARG A 26 -0.98 -4.04 12.59
CA ARG A 26 -0.77 -2.61 12.79
C ARG A 26 -1.65 -1.77 11.86
N LEU A 27 -1.77 -2.14 10.58
CA LEU A 27 -2.72 -1.51 9.66
C LEU A 27 -4.16 -1.62 10.17
N ARG A 28 -4.55 -2.80 10.61
CA ARG A 28 -5.90 -3.04 11.16
C ARG A 28 -6.19 -2.17 12.37
N ALA A 29 -5.22 -2.02 13.28
CA ALA A 29 -5.33 -1.16 14.45
C ALA A 29 -5.49 0.32 14.05
N LEU A 30 -4.61 0.83 13.19
CA LEU A 30 -4.65 2.22 12.72
C LEU A 30 -5.89 2.52 11.86
N SER A 31 -6.31 1.59 10.98
CA SER A 31 -7.54 1.75 10.20
C SER A 31 -8.77 1.91 11.10
N ARG A 32 -8.84 1.16 12.20
CA ARG A 32 -9.92 1.32 13.19
C ARG A 32 -9.80 2.61 13.97
N GLU A 33 -8.62 2.95 14.45
CA GLU A 33 -8.37 4.14 15.26
C GLU A 33 -8.68 5.43 14.51
N ARG A 34 -8.16 5.51 13.25
CA ARG A 34 -8.27 6.71 12.41
C ARG A 34 -9.49 6.67 11.47
N ASN A 35 -10.25 5.59 11.51
CA ASN A 35 -11.40 5.32 10.63
C ASN A 35 -11.05 5.56 9.15
N THR A 36 -10.04 4.83 8.63
CA THR A 36 -9.49 5.08 7.31
C THR A 36 -8.89 3.83 6.67
N LEU A 37 -9.02 3.73 5.33
CA LEU A 37 -8.29 2.78 4.48
C LEU A 37 -7.34 3.52 3.53
N LEU A 38 -7.18 4.83 3.73
CA LEU A 38 -6.38 5.68 2.84
C LEU A 38 -4.88 5.46 3.07
N CYS A 39 -4.17 5.30 1.98
CA CYS A 39 -2.71 5.30 1.88
C CYS A 39 -2.28 6.48 1.01
N VAL A 40 -1.45 7.38 1.55
CA VAL A 40 -0.97 8.54 0.78
C VAL A 40 0.40 8.24 0.17
N GLY A 41 0.48 8.41 -1.16
CA GLY A 41 1.72 8.30 -1.91
C GLY A 41 2.62 9.53 -1.73
N LEU A 42 3.92 9.29 -1.55
CA LEU A 42 4.95 10.31 -1.36
C LEU A 42 5.95 10.24 -2.53
N ASP A 43 5.47 10.66 -3.70
CA ASP A 43 6.14 10.52 -5.01
C ASP A 43 6.54 11.92 -5.54
N PRO A 44 7.63 12.55 -5.02
CA PRO A 44 8.02 13.91 -5.35
C PRO A 44 8.58 14.02 -6.77
N ASP A 45 7.93 14.84 -7.60
CA ASP A 45 8.30 15.10 -8.98
C ASP A 45 9.22 16.33 -9.04
N PRO A 46 10.45 16.24 -9.58
CA PRO A 46 11.38 17.35 -9.68
C PRO A 46 10.87 18.49 -10.58
N ASP A 47 9.95 18.21 -11.52
CA ASP A 47 9.33 19.23 -12.35
C ASP A 47 8.29 20.08 -11.59
N ARG A 48 7.92 19.67 -10.38
CA ARG A 48 6.91 20.30 -9.52
C ARG A 48 7.46 20.81 -8.19
N ILE A 49 8.58 20.26 -7.74
CA ILE A 49 9.18 20.57 -6.44
C ILE A 49 10.62 21.01 -6.64
N GLU A 50 10.89 22.26 -6.37
CA GLU A 50 12.23 22.84 -6.46
C GLU A 50 13.12 22.42 -5.28
N GLY A 51 14.45 22.52 -5.45
CA GLY A 51 15.43 22.31 -4.39
C GLY A 51 15.92 20.86 -4.24
N GLY A 52 15.77 20.04 -5.30
CA GLY A 52 16.31 18.68 -5.35
C GLY A 52 15.76 17.77 -4.25
N ALA A 53 16.58 16.81 -3.79
CA ALA A 53 16.19 15.85 -2.74
C ALA A 53 15.78 16.54 -1.42
N ALA A 54 16.45 17.63 -1.04
CA ALA A 54 16.11 18.39 0.16
C ALA A 54 14.75 19.10 0.04
N GLY A 55 14.41 19.63 -1.17
CA GLY A 55 13.10 20.19 -1.47
C GLY A 55 12.01 19.12 -1.40
N ALA A 56 12.25 17.97 -2.03
CA ALA A 56 11.37 16.81 -2.00
C ALA A 56 11.08 16.35 -0.55
N LEU A 57 12.12 16.25 0.28
CA LEU A 57 11.99 15.88 1.69
C LEU A 57 11.13 16.88 2.47
N ARG A 58 11.41 18.19 2.34
CA ARG A 58 10.61 19.22 3.03
C ARG A 58 9.14 19.16 2.65
N HIS A 59 8.85 19.04 1.35
CA HIS A 59 7.50 18.95 0.83
C HIS A 59 6.77 17.71 1.35
N CYS A 60 7.38 16.54 1.23
CA CYS A 60 6.78 15.29 1.70
C CYS A 60 6.59 15.26 3.23
N ARG A 61 7.53 15.81 4.01
CA ARG A 61 7.35 15.96 5.48
C ARG A 61 6.14 16.82 5.83
N GLU A 62 5.94 17.92 5.11
CA GLU A 62 4.78 18.77 5.34
C GLU A 62 3.47 18.06 4.99
N VAL A 63 3.43 17.30 3.89
CA VAL A 63 2.27 16.48 3.54
C VAL A 63 2.01 15.40 4.59
N VAL A 64 3.04 14.70 5.07
CA VAL A 64 2.93 13.73 6.17
C VAL A 64 2.30 14.38 7.39
N ARG A 65 2.84 15.52 7.85
CA ARG A 65 2.33 16.26 9.02
C ARG A 65 0.87 16.66 8.87
N GLN A 66 0.44 17.05 7.66
CA GLN A 66 -0.94 17.48 7.40
C GLN A 66 -1.93 16.32 7.25
N THR A 67 -1.46 15.12 6.90
CA THR A 67 -2.35 14.02 6.50
C THR A 67 -2.32 12.82 7.44
N GLU A 68 -1.40 12.77 8.42
CA GLU A 68 -1.19 11.58 9.25
C GLU A 68 -2.46 11.09 9.95
N GLU A 69 -3.31 11.99 10.44
CA GLU A 69 -4.58 11.63 11.10
C GLU A 69 -5.65 11.05 10.15
N HIS A 70 -5.46 11.22 8.85
CA HIS A 70 -6.39 10.78 7.81
C HIS A 70 -5.99 9.48 7.13
N VAL A 71 -4.79 8.95 7.41
CA VAL A 71 -4.21 7.78 6.70
C VAL A 71 -3.87 6.65 7.66
N CYS A 72 -3.79 5.42 7.16
CA CYS A 72 -3.24 4.28 7.90
C CYS A 72 -1.86 3.84 7.39
N CYS A 73 -1.39 4.42 6.29
CA CYS A 73 -0.09 4.09 5.68
C CYS A 73 0.41 5.23 4.79
N PHE A 74 1.72 5.42 4.70
CA PHE A 74 2.38 6.21 3.67
C PHE A 74 3.11 5.31 2.69
N LYS A 75 3.14 5.70 1.40
CA LYS A 75 3.73 4.88 0.35
C LYS A 75 4.66 5.69 -0.56
N PRO A 76 5.94 5.86 -0.21
CA PRO A 76 6.94 6.36 -1.16
C PRO A 76 7.20 5.34 -2.27
N ASN A 77 7.24 5.79 -3.53
CA ASN A 77 7.72 4.99 -4.64
C ASN A 77 9.22 5.23 -4.83
N SER A 78 10.03 4.17 -4.82
CA SER A 78 11.48 4.26 -4.84
C SER A 78 12.01 5.05 -6.04
N ALA A 79 11.40 4.93 -7.22
CA ALA A 79 11.85 5.63 -8.43
C ALA A 79 11.88 7.16 -8.28
N PHE A 80 10.91 7.73 -7.55
CA PHE A 80 10.85 9.17 -7.30
C PHE A 80 11.92 9.67 -6.32
N TRP A 81 12.56 8.79 -5.60
CA TRP A 81 13.66 9.09 -4.68
C TRP A 81 15.00 8.71 -5.31
N GLU A 82 15.07 7.59 -6.01
CA GLU A 82 16.25 7.11 -6.75
C GLU A 82 16.75 8.13 -7.78
N GLN A 83 15.84 8.85 -8.44
CA GLN A 83 16.20 9.87 -9.43
C GLN A 83 17.06 11.03 -8.88
N TYR A 84 17.07 11.24 -7.56
CA TYR A 84 17.95 12.22 -6.91
C TYR A 84 19.30 11.64 -6.49
N GLY A 85 19.61 10.37 -6.86
CA GLY A 85 20.87 9.72 -6.50
C GLY A 85 21.00 9.46 -4.98
N PRO A 86 22.24 9.52 -4.45
CA PRO A 86 22.48 9.27 -3.02
C PRO A 86 21.69 10.18 -2.08
N ASP A 87 21.51 11.44 -2.45
CA ASP A 87 20.75 12.42 -1.65
C ASP A 87 19.27 12.04 -1.54
N GLY A 88 18.70 11.41 -2.59
CA GLY A 88 17.34 10.91 -2.56
C GLY A 88 17.16 9.76 -1.58
N TRP A 89 18.10 8.84 -1.53
CA TRP A 89 18.08 7.75 -0.54
C TRP A 89 18.24 8.26 0.90
N ALA A 90 19.13 9.24 1.13
CA ALA A 90 19.29 9.88 2.42
C ALA A 90 18.00 10.60 2.85
N ALA A 91 17.37 11.34 1.92
CA ALA A 91 16.12 12.02 2.16
C ALA A 91 14.96 11.05 2.46
N LEU A 92 14.89 9.91 1.76
CA LEU A 92 13.88 8.87 2.02
C LEU A 92 14.04 8.24 3.41
N LEU A 93 15.28 8.00 3.83
CA LEU A 93 15.58 7.50 5.18
C LEU A 93 15.12 8.49 6.24
N GLU A 94 15.42 9.78 6.08
CA GLU A 94 14.95 10.83 6.98
C GLU A 94 13.43 11.01 6.97
N LEU A 95 12.76 10.79 5.83
CA LEU A 95 11.32 10.92 5.71
C LEU A 95 10.58 9.89 6.59
N ARG A 96 11.16 8.70 6.77
CA ARG A 96 10.59 7.64 7.62
C ARG A 96 10.34 8.12 9.05
N ASP A 97 11.18 9.03 9.56
CA ASP A 97 11.07 9.56 10.91
C ASP A 97 9.96 10.61 11.09
N ALA A 98 9.37 11.08 9.99
CA ALA A 98 8.31 12.10 10.04
C ALA A 98 7.01 11.61 10.68
N ALA A 99 6.73 10.29 10.64
CA ALA A 99 5.56 9.66 11.25
C ALA A 99 5.92 8.28 11.83
N PRO A 100 6.58 8.21 12.99
CA PRO A 100 7.16 6.97 13.52
C PRO A 100 6.14 5.91 13.93
N GLN A 101 4.87 6.28 14.11
CA GLN A 101 3.78 5.37 14.44
C GLN A 101 2.99 4.90 13.22
N THR A 102 3.09 5.59 12.09
CA THR A 102 2.38 5.28 10.86
C THR A 102 3.25 4.41 9.95
N PRO A 103 2.79 3.26 9.46
CA PRO A 103 3.54 2.41 8.55
C PRO A 103 3.96 3.09 7.26
N PHE A 104 5.18 2.79 6.79
CA PHE A 104 5.69 3.17 5.48
C PHE A 104 5.86 1.93 4.60
N LEU A 105 5.22 1.95 3.43
CA LEU A 105 5.30 0.91 2.41
C LEU A 105 6.17 1.41 1.25
N LEU A 106 7.33 0.79 1.01
CA LEU A 106 8.15 1.12 -0.15
C LEU A 106 7.60 0.48 -1.42
N ASP A 107 7.10 1.31 -2.33
CA ASP A 107 6.66 0.84 -3.65
C ASP A 107 7.86 0.72 -4.60
N ALA A 108 8.61 -0.38 -4.47
CA ALA A 108 9.89 -0.62 -5.16
C ALA A 108 9.80 -1.71 -6.23
N LYS A 109 8.76 -2.55 -6.21
CA LYS A 109 8.53 -3.65 -7.16
C LYS A 109 9.77 -4.52 -7.39
N ARG A 110 10.52 -4.80 -6.30
CA ARG A 110 11.76 -5.58 -6.38
C ARG A 110 11.47 -7.00 -6.86
N GLY A 111 12.36 -7.52 -7.70
CA GLY A 111 12.31 -8.88 -8.21
C GLY A 111 13.70 -9.24 -8.73
N ASP A 112 14.34 -10.21 -8.08
CA ASP A 112 15.65 -10.73 -8.43
C ASP A 112 15.80 -12.13 -7.84
N MET A 113 16.90 -12.80 -8.11
CA MET A 113 17.15 -14.15 -7.62
C MET A 113 17.95 -14.12 -6.33
N ASP A 114 17.67 -15.11 -5.46
CA ASP A 114 18.53 -15.59 -4.38
C ASP A 114 19.17 -14.49 -3.50
N ASN A 115 20.51 -14.45 -3.49
CA ASN A 115 21.29 -13.49 -2.68
C ASN A 115 21.04 -12.02 -3.05
N THR A 116 20.72 -11.72 -4.31
CA THR A 116 20.39 -10.35 -4.75
C THR A 116 19.04 -9.93 -4.15
N MET A 117 18.03 -10.81 -4.20
CA MET A 117 16.73 -10.51 -3.59
C MET A 117 16.85 -10.35 -2.06
N ARG A 118 17.69 -11.17 -1.42
CA ARG A 118 18.04 -11.01 0.01
C ARG A 118 18.70 -9.68 0.30
N ALA A 119 19.61 -9.21 -0.58
CA ALA A 119 20.23 -7.89 -0.43
C ALA A 119 19.17 -6.77 -0.53
N TYR A 120 18.21 -6.86 -1.44
CA TYR A 120 17.08 -5.93 -1.52
C TYR A 120 16.22 -5.95 -0.26
N ALA A 121 15.90 -7.12 0.29
CA ALA A 121 15.12 -7.23 1.52
C ALA A 121 15.83 -6.56 2.71
N ARG A 122 17.14 -6.78 2.86
CA ARG A 122 17.98 -6.12 3.88
C ARG A 122 18.02 -4.59 3.70
N ALA A 123 18.14 -4.11 2.47
CA ALA A 123 18.12 -2.67 2.19
C ALA A 123 16.77 -2.05 2.57
N VAL A 124 15.66 -2.69 2.19
CA VAL A 124 14.30 -2.17 2.43
C VAL A 124 13.93 -2.24 3.91
N PHE A 125 14.06 -3.40 4.53
CA PHE A 125 13.58 -3.63 5.90
C PHE A 125 14.60 -3.30 6.98
N GLY A 126 15.89 -3.48 6.67
CA GLY A 126 16.98 -3.20 7.59
C GLY A 126 17.45 -1.74 7.51
N THR A 127 17.97 -1.31 6.35
CA THR A 127 18.58 0.02 6.20
C THR A 127 17.54 1.13 6.15
N LEU A 128 16.53 1.02 5.26
CA LEU A 128 15.47 2.03 5.12
C LEU A 128 14.37 1.90 6.18
N ALA A 129 14.40 0.85 6.99
CA ALA A 129 13.44 0.57 8.06
C ALA A 129 11.96 0.67 7.62
N MET A 130 11.68 0.28 6.37
CA MET A 130 10.31 0.26 5.84
C MET A 130 9.49 -0.86 6.47
N ASP A 131 8.20 -0.63 6.62
CA ASP A 131 7.28 -1.59 7.25
C ASP A 131 6.71 -2.58 6.26
N ALA A 132 6.68 -2.22 4.97
CA ALA A 132 6.24 -3.09 3.89
C ALA A 132 6.95 -2.75 2.57
N ALA A 133 6.84 -3.66 1.59
CA ALA A 133 7.35 -3.44 0.23
C ALA A 133 6.47 -4.09 -0.84
N THR A 134 6.52 -3.56 -2.06
CA THR A 134 6.00 -4.24 -3.25
C THR A 134 7.09 -5.06 -3.93
N VAL A 135 6.73 -6.26 -4.39
CA VAL A 135 7.64 -7.22 -5.03
C VAL A 135 7.05 -7.78 -6.32
N ASN A 136 7.91 -8.17 -7.26
CA ASN A 136 7.53 -8.73 -8.55
C ASN A 136 7.60 -10.26 -8.49
N PRO A 137 6.51 -10.99 -8.85
CA PRO A 137 6.47 -12.45 -8.77
C PRO A 137 7.12 -13.18 -9.95
N TYR A 138 7.59 -12.47 -10.97
CA TYR A 138 8.03 -13.07 -12.23
C TYR A 138 9.13 -14.14 -12.07
N LEU A 139 9.99 -14.00 -11.06
CA LEU A 139 11.07 -14.96 -10.77
C LEU A 139 10.65 -16.13 -9.85
N GLY A 140 9.40 -16.17 -9.41
CA GLY A 140 8.88 -17.32 -8.67
C GLY A 140 8.99 -17.23 -7.14
N SER A 141 8.68 -18.36 -6.50
CA SER A 141 8.48 -18.42 -5.03
C SER A 141 9.75 -18.30 -4.21
N ASP A 142 10.86 -18.80 -4.71
CA ASP A 142 12.17 -18.74 -4.06
C ASP A 142 12.65 -17.30 -3.91
N SER A 143 12.52 -16.49 -4.96
CA SER A 143 12.75 -15.05 -4.93
C SER A 143 11.89 -14.35 -3.86
N LEU A 144 10.59 -14.59 -3.86
CA LEU A 144 9.65 -13.93 -2.96
C LEU A 144 9.89 -14.30 -1.48
N ARG A 145 10.38 -15.51 -1.20
CA ARG A 145 10.66 -15.96 0.18
C ARG A 145 11.67 -15.10 0.91
N GLU A 146 12.62 -14.48 0.20
CA GLU A 146 13.60 -13.58 0.80
C GLU A 146 12.95 -12.34 1.45
N PHE A 147 11.77 -11.92 0.97
CA PHE A 147 10.98 -10.86 1.59
C PHE A 147 9.98 -11.40 2.60
N THR A 148 9.27 -12.48 2.30
CA THR A 148 8.23 -13.03 3.19
C THR A 148 8.80 -13.65 4.47
N ALA A 149 10.09 -13.95 4.52
CA ALA A 149 10.79 -14.40 5.73
C ALA A 149 10.86 -13.33 6.84
N TYR A 150 10.61 -12.05 6.53
CA TYR A 150 10.46 -10.99 7.52
C TYR A 150 8.99 -10.97 8.00
N GLU A 151 8.65 -11.81 8.96
CA GLU A 151 7.28 -12.11 9.40
C GLU A 151 6.52 -10.87 9.93
N ASP A 152 7.26 -9.89 10.51
CA ASP A 152 6.72 -8.63 11.02
C ASP A 152 6.52 -7.56 9.93
N ARG A 153 6.96 -7.82 8.68
CA ARG A 153 6.91 -6.89 7.54
C ARG A 153 5.86 -7.30 6.52
N GLY A 154 5.21 -6.31 5.90
CA GLY A 154 4.25 -6.56 4.84
C GLY A 154 4.91 -6.74 3.47
N VAL A 155 4.43 -7.71 2.69
CA VAL A 155 4.93 -7.98 1.33
C VAL A 155 3.76 -7.98 0.37
N TYR A 156 3.68 -6.96 -0.51
CA TYR A 156 2.65 -6.88 -1.54
C TYR A 156 3.18 -7.38 -2.89
N VAL A 157 2.66 -8.51 -3.33
CA VAL A 157 3.04 -9.13 -4.61
C VAL A 157 2.24 -8.49 -5.76
N LEU A 158 2.94 -8.05 -6.83
CA LEU A 158 2.26 -7.56 -8.03
C LEU A 158 1.39 -8.67 -8.62
N CYS A 159 0.07 -8.42 -8.72
CA CYS A 159 -0.90 -9.40 -9.21
C CYS A 159 -1.54 -8.92 -10.51
N ARG A 160 -2.41 -7.92 -10.43
CA ARG A 160 -3.06 -7.29 -11.59
C ARG A 160 -2.81 -5.79 -11.56
N THR A 161 -2.09 -5.29 -12.54
CA THR A 161 -1.69 -3.87 -12.60
C THR A 161 -2.61 -3.05 -13.51
N SER A 162 -2.67 -1.72 -13.31
CA SER A 162 -3.63 -0.83 -14.00
C SER A 162 -3.18 -0.34 -15.37
N ASN A 163 -1.93 -0.64 -15.79
CA ASN A 163 -1.39 -0.18 -17.07
C ASN A 163 -1.97 -0.98 -18.26
N PRO A 164 -2.11 -0.37 -19.45
CA PRO A 164 -2.64 -1.04 -20.63
C PRO A 164 -1.88 -2.32 -21.02
N GLY A 165 -0.54 -2.32 -20.89
CA GLY A 165 0.33 -3.47 -21.22
C GLY A 165 0.18 -4.67 -20.26
N ALA A 166 -0.67 -4.60 -19.25
CA ALA A 166 -0.95 -5.74 -18.38
C ALA A 166 -1.52 -6.94 -19.16
N VAL A 167 -2.20 -6.69 -20.27
CA VAL A 167 -2.77 -7.74 -21.15
C VAL A 167 -1.68 -8.60 -21.80
N ASP A 168 -0.47 -8.08 -21.98
CA ASP A 168 0.60 -8.79 -22.69
C ASP A 168 1.11 -10.01 -21.92
N ILE A 169 0.97 -10.01 -20.59
CA ILE A 169 1.44 -11.07 -19.69
C ILE A 169 0.35 -11.53 -18.74
N GLN A 170 -0.28 -10.62 -18.02
CA GLN A 170 -1.14 -10.96 -16.89
C GLN A 170 -2.45 -11.64 -17.31
N HIS A 171 -2.92 -11.40 -18.54
CA HIS A 171 -4.11 -12.01 -19.13
C HIS A 171 -3.81 -13.24 -19.98
N LEU A 172 -2.54 -13.59 -20.21
CA LEU A 172 -2.21 -14.86 -20.87
C LEU A 172 -2.79 -16.01 -20.06
N GLU A 173 -3.35 -17.00 -20.75
CA GLU A 173 -3.92 -18.17 -20.11
C GLU A 173 -2.89 -19.28 -19.97
N ALA A 174 -2.79 -19.82 -18.77
CA ALA A 174 -2.07 -21.04 -18.47
C ALA A 174 -2.99 -21.95 -17.66
N ASP A 175 -3.10 -23.21 -18.02
CA ASP A 175 -4.00 -24.18 -17.37
C ASP A 175 -5.46 -23.69 -17.27
N GLY A 176 -5.95 -23.00 -18.30
CA GLY A 176 -7.34 -22.52 -18.41
C GLY A 176 -7.69 -21.33 -17.51
N ARG A 177 -6.70 -20.58 -17.02
CA ARG A 177 -6.90 -19.37 -16.23
C ARG A 177 -5.79 -18.34 -16.45
N PRO A 178 -6.07 -17.03 -16.32
CA PRO A 178 -5.09 -16.00 -16.57
C PRO A 178 -3.93 -16.03 -15.55
N VAL A 179 -2.75 -15.58 -15.99
CA VAL A 179 -1.52 -15.55 -15.19
C VAL A 179 -1.71 -14.85 -13.86
N PHE A 180 -2.46 -13.73 -13.79
CA PHE A 180 -2.69 -13.05 -12.51
C PHE A 180 -3.38 -13.95 -11.46
N ARG A 181 -4.22 -14.92 -11.88
CA ARG A 181 -4.84 -15.90 -10.98
C ARG A 181 -3.83 -16.92 -10.43
N HIS A 182 -2.79 -17.26 -11.20
CA HIS A 182 -1.68 -18.08 -10.71
C HIS A 182 -0.84 -17.32 -9.68
N VAL A 183 -0.69 -15.99 -9.85
CA VAL A 183 -0.04 -15.13 -8.85
C VAL A 183 -0.83 -15.10 -7.54
N VAL A 184 -2.18 -15.03 -7.57
CA VAL A 184 -3.01 -15.16 -6.36
C VAL A 184 -2.67 -16.45 -5.61
N SER A 185 -2.71 -17.60 -6.30
CA SER A 185 -2.41 -18.89 -5.69
C SER A 185 -0.96 -18.98 -5.17
N LEU A 186 -0.01 -18.33 -5.83
CA LEU A 186 1.38 -18.25 -5.37
C LEU A 186 1.48 -17.45 -4.06
N ALA A 187 0.85 -16.29 -4.00
CA ALA A 187 0.85 -15.41 -2.83
C ALA A 187 0.20 -16.10 -1.61
N GLU A 188 -0.90 -16.82 -1.80
CA GLU A 188 -1.54 -17.60 -0.74
C GLU A 188 -0.60 -18.67 -0.16
N ARG A 189 0.11 -19.41 -1.02
CA ARG A 189 1.10 -20.42 -0.55
C ARG A 189 2.27 -19.80 0.23
N LEU A 190 2.59 -18.53 -0.01
CA LEU A 190 3.67 -17.80 0.68
C LEU A 190 3.20 -17.11 1.97
N ASN A 191 1.90 -17.08 2.24
CA ASN A 191 1.32 -16.31 3.35
C ASN A 191 1.28 -17.08 4.69
N ALA A 192 2.27 -17.91 4.97
CA ALA A 192 2.30 -18.71 6.21
C ALA A 192 2.33 -17.86 7.48
N SER A 193 3.00 -16.69 7.43
CA SER A 193 3.10 -15.75 8.55
C SER A 193 2.06 -14.62 8.50
N SER A 194 1.02 -14.73 7.66
CA SER A 194 -0.02 -13.72 7.49
C SER A 194 0.53 -12.32 7.13
N ASN A 195 1.61 -12.28 6.37
CA ASN A 195 2.35 -11.06 6.02
C ASN A 195 2.36 -10.75 4.51
N VAL A 196 1.56 -11.46 3.70
CA VAL A 196 1.48 -11.28 2.25
C VAL A 196 0.16 -10.62 1.85
N GLY A 197 0.25 -9.65 0.93
CA GLY A 197 -0.87 -9.02 0.24
C GLY A 197 -0.63 -8.97 -1.27
N LEU A 198 -1.57 -8.40 -2.01
CA LEU A 198 -1.54 -8.29 -3.46
C LEU A 198 -1.61 -6.82 -3.90
N VAL A 199 -0.89 -6.46 -4.96
CA VAL A 199 -1.13 -5.20 -5.68
C VAL A 199 -2.17 -5.47 -6.78
N VAL A 200 -3.33 -4.80 -6.67
CA VAL A 200 -4.43 -4.92 -7.63
C VAL A 200 -4.85 -3.52 -8.09
N GLY A 201 -4.75 -3.23 -9.37
CA GLY A 201 -5.04 -1.90 -9.92
C GLY A 201 -6.50 -1.52 -9.81
N ALA A 202 -6.79 -0.32 -9.33
CA ALA A 202 -8.14 0.18 -9.11
C ALA A 202 -8.93 0.52 -10.40
N THR A 203 -8.28 0.55 -11.57
CA THR A 203 -8.90 0.97 -12.84
C THR A 203 -9.82 -0.06 -13.48
N ALA A 204 -9.82 -1.29 -12.99
CA ALA A 204 -10.66 -2.39 -13.49
C ALA A 204 -11.44 -3.07 -12.34
N PRO A 205 -12.53 -2.45 -11.83
CA PRO A 205 -13.27 -2.98 -10.68
C PRO A 205 -13.77 -4.41 -10.83
N ALA A 206 -14.12 -4.83 -12.04
CA ALA A 206 -14.55 -6.21 -12.31
C ALA A 206 -13.44 -7.23 -12.02
N GLU A 207 -12.20 -6.91 -12.38
CA GLU A 207 -11.03 -7.76 -12.10
C GLU A 207 -10.63 -7.71 -10.62
N VAL A 208 -10.77 -6.52 -9.97
CA VAL A 208 -10.62 -6.42 -8.51
C VAL A 208 -11.59 -7.37 -7.80
N ALA A 209 -12.86 -7.38 -8.22
CA ALA A 209 -13.88 -8.28 -7.67
C ALA A 209 -13.58 -9.75 -7.99
N GLU A 210 -13.01 -10.05 -9.16
CA GLU A 210 -12.58 -11.39 -9.52
C GLU A 210 -11.45 -11.88 -8.62
N VAL A 211 -10.42 -11.06 -8.40
CA VAL A 211 -9.32 -11.38 -7.47
C VAL A 211 -9.87 -11.54 -6.05
N ARG A 212 -10.76 -10.65 -5.60
CA ARG A 212 -11.37 -10.72 -4.25
C ARG A 212 -12.16 -11.99 -4.01
N ARG A 213 -12.91 -12.48 -5.00
CA ARG A 213 -13.61 -13.77 -4.89
C ARG A 213 -12.67 -14.98 -4.76
N ALA A 214 -11.42 -14.82 -5.14
CA ALA A 214 -10.43 -15.89 -5.12
C ALA A 214 -9.59 -15.93 -3.84
N THR A 215 -9.54 -14.84 -3.06
CA THR A 215 -8.65 -14.74 -1.90
C THR A 215 -9.11 -13.68 -0.91
N ASP A 216 -8.79 -13.88 0.38
CA ASP A 216 -8.94 -12.89 1.45
C ASP A 216 -7.66 -12.10 1.73
N LEU A 217 -6.59 -12.30 0.96
CA LEU A 217 -5.35 -11.55 1.13
C LEU A 217 -5.59 -10.03 1.04
N PRO A 218 -4.86 -9.23 1.83
CA PRO A 218 -4.93 -7.77 1.76
C PRO A 218 -4.56 -7.22 0.38
N PHE A 219 -5.26 -6.19 -0.09
CA PHE A 219 -4.95 -5.52 -1.37
C PHE A 219 -4.32 -4.16 -1.15
N LEU A 220 -3.33 -3.83 -1.97
CA LEU A 220 -2.92 -2.46 -2.26
C LEU A 220 -3.54 -2.08 -3.61
N LEU A 221 -4.39 -1.04 -3.60
CA LEU A 221 -5.10 -0.55 -4.79
C LEU A 221 -4.52 0.80 -5.26
N PRO A 222 -3.51 0.81 -6.12
CA PRO A 222 -3.02 2.03 -6.76
C PRO A 222 -3.95 2.46 -7.90
N GLY A 223 -3.90 3.76 -8.25
CA GLY A 223 -4.58 4.30 -9.43
C GLY A 223 -5.95 4.93 -9.14
N VAL A 224 -6.27 5.17 -7.88
CA VAL A 224 -7.49 5.87 -7.47
C VAL A 224 -7.33 7.38 -7.68
N GLY A 225 -8.35 8.03 -8.21
CA GLY A 225 -8.39 9.47 -8.44
C GLY A 225 -7.60 9.89 -9.70
N ALA A 226 -6.35 10.28 -9.55
CA ALA A 226 -5.54 10.88 -10.62
C ALA A 226 -5.32 10.02 -11.89
N GLN A 227 -5.58 8.71 -11.83
CA GLN A 227 -5.52 7.80 -12.99
C GLN A 227 -6.91 7.44 -13.55
N GLY A 228 -7.97 8.13 -13.10
CA GLY A 228 -9.34 7.91 -13.56
C GLY A 228 -10.04 6.68 -12.97
N GLY A 229 -9.45 6.02 -11.98
CA GLY A 229 -10.11 4.94 -11.24
C GLY A 229 -11.26 5.47 -10.38
N ASP A 230 -12.43 4.85 -10.52
CA ASP A 230 -13.58 5.13 -9.68
C ASP A 230 -13.33 4.60 -8.27
N VAL A 231 -13.14 5.52 -7.32
CA VAL A 231 -12.89 5.20 -5.90
C VAL A 231 -13.97 4.28 -5.35
N GLU A 232 -15.24 4.61 -5.62
CA GLU A 232 -16.37 3.88 -5.07
C GLU A 232 -16.45 2.46 -5.61
N ALA A 233 -16.33 2.29 -6.93
CA ALA A 233 -16.36 0.99 -7.56
C ALA A 233 -15.17 0.11 -7.11
N ALA A 234 -13.96 0.68 -7.03
CA ALA A 234 -12.77 -0.04 -6.58
C ALA A 234 -12.87 -0.50 -5.12
N VAL A 235 -13.33 0.38 -4.22
CA VAL A 235 -13.53 0.05 -2.80
C VAL A 235 -14.58 -1.03 -2.64
N ARG A 236 -15.75 -0.90 -3.28
CA ARG A 236 -16.82 -1.92 -3.23
C ARG A 236 -16.37 -3.29 -3.73
N ALA A 237 -15.50 -3.31 -4.75
CA ALA A 237 -14.98 -4.56 -5.30
C ALA A 237 -13.91 -5.21 -4.40
N ALA A 238 -13.13 -4.42 -3.65
CA ALA A 238 -12.00 -4.89 -2.83
C ALA A 238 -12.36 -5.18 -1.38
N TRP A 239 -13.31 -4.42 -0.81
CA TRP A 239 -13.65 -4.48 0.61
C TRP A 239 -14.35 -5.79 0.98
N ASN A 240 -13.87 -6.47 2.02
CA ASN A 240 -14.46 -7.70 2.56
C ASN A 240 -14.87 -7.63 4.04
N GLY A 241 -14.84 -6.42 4.65
CA GLY A 241 -15.19 -6.23 6.06
C GLY A 241 -14.00 -6.18 7.02
N ASP A 242 -12.80 -6.61 6.62
CA ASP A 242 -11.59 -6.49 7.44
C ASP A 242 -10.91 -5.11 7.21
N PRO A 243 -10.63 -4.33 8.29
CA PRO A 243 -9.94 -3.03 8.20
C PRO A 243 -8.55 -3.05 7.55
N ALA A 244 -7.93 -4.21 7.43
CA ALA A 244 -6.68 -4.39 6.69
C ALA A 244 -6.88 -4.99 5.28
N SER A 245 -8.12 -5.26 4.85
CA SER A 245 -8.38 -5.95 3.59
C SER A 245 -7.95 -5.18 2.35
N CYS A 246 -7.93 -3.86 2.41
CA CYS A 246 -7.44 -3.05 1.31
C CYS A 246 -6.86 -1.71 1.75
N LEU A 247 -5.77 -1.31 1.10
CA LEU A 247 -5.19 0.03 1.15
C LEU A 247 -5.55 0.76 -0.14
N ILE A 248 -6.25 1.87 -0.04
CA ILE A 248 -6.61 2.71 -1.19
C ILE A 248 -5.54 3.77 -1.36
N ALA A 249 -4.71 3.63 -2.40
CA ALA A 249 -3.55 4.49 -2.59
C ALA A 249 -3.86 5.69 -3.48
N ALA A 250 -3.73 6.90 -2.92
CA ALA A 250 -3.79 8.18 -3.63
C ALA A 250 -2.45 8.91 -3.48
N SER A 251 -1.89 9.42 -4.59
CA SER A 251 -0.62 10.14 -4.59
C SER A 251 -0.81 11.58 -5.05
N ARG A 252 -0.78 11.86 -6.34
CA ARG A 252 -0.74 13.21 -6.91
C ARG A 252 -1.89 14.12 -6.46
N SER A 253 -3.09 13.59 -6.25
CA SER A 253 -4.25 14.37 -5.81
C SER A 253 -4.05 14.95 -4.41
N VAL A 254 -3.36 14.22 -3.52
CA VAL A 254 -3.05 14.68 -2.16
C VAL A 254 -1.73 15.44 -2.12
N LEU A 255 -0.68 14.87 -2.72
CA LEU A 255 0.69 15.39 -2.63
C LEU A 255 0.81 16.82 -3.17
N TYR A 256 0.02 17.16 -4.20
CA TYR A 256 0.04 18.47 -4.85
C TYR A 256 -1.25 19.28 -4.64
N ALA A 257 -2.08 18.89 -3.68
CA ALA A 257 -3.26 19.65 -3.31
C ALA A 257 -2.90 21.00 -2.67
N ARG A 258 -3.76 21.99 -2.84
CA ARG A 258 -3.65 23.26 -2.07
C ARG A 258 -3.80 23.03 -0.57
N SER A 259 -4.59 22.04 -0.18
CA SER A 259 -4.80 21.58 1.19
C SER A 259 -4.69 20.06 1.22
N PRO A 260 -3.49 19.48 1.44
CA PRO A 260 -3.32 18.03 1.57
C PRO A 260 -4.22 17.40 2.63
N ALA A 261 -4.40 18.07 3.78
CA ALA A 261 -5.31 17.62 4.83
C ALA A 261 -6.77 17.56 4.34
N GLY A 262 -7.23 18.62 3.66
CA GLY A 262 -8.60 18.68 3.14
C GLY A 262 -8.87 17.60 2.08
N GLU A 263 -7.92 17.37 1.18
CA GLU A 263 -8.03 16.33 0.16
C GLU A 263 -8.02 14.92 0.79
N ALA A 264 -7.11 14.67 1.73
CA ALA A 264 -7.04 13.39 2.44
C ALA A 264 -8.33 13.12 3.25
N ALA A 265 -8.88 14.14 3.92
CA ALA A 265 -10.16 14.04 4.64
C ALA A 265 -11.33 13.72 3.69
N ALA A 266 -11.39 14.37 2.53
CA ALA A 266 -12.42 14.13 1.51
C ALA A 266 -12.34 12.71 0.94
N LEU A 267 -11.14 12.26 0.57
CA LEU A 267 -10.91 10.89 0.09
C LEU A 267 -11.25 9.85 1.16
N ARG A 268 -10.85 10.07 2.42
CA ARG A 268 -11.24 9.19 3.54
C ARG A 268 -12.75 9.07 3.66
N ALA A 269 -13.48 10.18 3.60
CA ALA A 269 -14.93 10.17 3.69
C ALA A 269 -15.58 9.41 2.52
N GLN A 270 -15.09 9.61 1.29
CA GLN A 270 -15.55 8.90 0.10
C GLN A 270 -15.28 7.39 0.19
N ILE A 271 -14.07 6.99 0.60
CA ILE A 271 -13.70 5.58 0.80
C ILE A 271 -14.60 4.93 1.85
N ASN A 272 -14.82 5.58 2.98
CA ASN A 272 -15.66 5.06 4.05
C ASN A 272 -17.12 4.90 3.61
N ALA A 273 -17.66 5.87 2.88
CA ALA A 273 -19.00 5.77 2.32
C ALA A 273 -19.13 4.58 1.35
N ALA A 274 -18.14 4.37 0.49
CA ALA A 274 -18.10 3.25 -0.45
C ALA A 274 -18.01 1.88 0.24
N ALA A 275 -17.25 1.79 1.34
CA ALA A 275 -17.13 0.60 2.18
C ALA A 275 -18.38 0.33 3.07
N GLY A 276 -19.37 1.23 3.07
CA GLY A 276 -20.53 1.14 3.94
C GLY A 276 -20.21 1.47 5.41
N VAL A 277 -19.09 2.13 5.66
CA VAL A 277 -18.64 2.57 6.98
C VAL A 277 -19.25 3.94 7.25
N ARG A 278 -20.09 4.05 8.28
CA ARG A 278 -20.62 5.36 8.71
C ARG A 278 -19.55 6.16 9.44
N ALA A 279 -19.53 7.46 9.17
CA ALA A 279 -18.62 8.41 9.79
C ALA A 279 -18.85 8.52 11.31
#